data_a4f34546ffd95b79ba069333b4589560
#
_entry.id   a4f34546ffd95b79ba069333b4589560
#
_cell.length_a   1.000
_cell.length_b   1.000
_cell.length_c   1.000
_cell.angle_alpha   90.00
_cell.angle_beta   90.00
_cell.angle_gamma   90.00
#
_symmetry.space_group_name_H-M   'P 1'
#
loop_
_entity.id
_entity.type
_entity.pdbx_description
1 polymer ?
#
loop_
_entity_poly.entity_id
_entity_poly.type
_entity_poly.pdbx_seq_one_letter_code
_entity_poly.pdbx_strand_id
1 'polypeptide(L)'
;MELQELGKRAKAAEVIMRNMGMKEKEKILLEVAEHLVEDTDAILAANQKDMDAGREAGMHQGLLDRLMLNKERIAQMAEGIRQVAELEDPVGEVLSMKQRPNGLMIGKKRVPLGVIGIIYESRPNVTADAFALCFKTGNTVILKGGSDAIHSNMAIVKSINETLSNNQLPEGVLSLIEDTSRETATAFMKMNEYVDVLIPRGGSGLIRAVVANATIPVIETGTGNCHIYVDETADLDMAVNIINNAKTQRIGVCNACESLVLHESIVDELMPRHSAKLSESHVEIRGDERVQKATKDAVA
;
A
#
# COMPACT_ATOMS: atom_id res chain seq x y z
N MET A 1 2.00 11.41 22.02
CA MET A 1 3.06 10.54 22.63
C MET A 1 4.39 10.91 21.99
N GLU A 2 5.47 11.00 22.76
CA GLU A 2 6.79 11.29 22.18
C GLU A 2 7.27 10.15 21.29
N LEU A 3 7.93 10.47 20.17
CA LEU A 3 8.41 9.47 19.19
C LEU A 3 9.30 8.41 19.83
N GLN A 4 10.16 8.81 20.76
CA GLN A 4 11.04 7.87 21.47
C GLN A 4 10.27 6.84 22.29
N GLU A 5 9.15 7.24 22.92
CA GLU A 5 8.32 6.31 23.68
C GLU A 5 7.62 5.30 22.76
N LEU A 6 7.13 5.74 21.59
CA LEU A 6 6.62 4.82 20.55
C LEU A 6 7.70 3.82 20.12
N GLY A 7 8.91 4.29 19.88
CA GLY A 7 10.03 3.44 19.49
C GLY A 7 10.39 2.39 20.55
N LYS A 8 10.45 2.78 21.82
CA LYS A 8 10.72 1.87 22.94
C LYS A 8 9.66 0.79 23.07
N ARG A 9 8.38 1.16 22.97
CA ARG A 9 7.25 0.20 23.02
C ARG A 9 7.30 -0.78 21.84
N ALA A 10 7.56 -0.29 20.63
CA ALA A 10 7.70 -1.14 19.45
C ALA A 10 8.86 -2.14 19.58
N LYS A 11 10.03 -1.71 20.11
CA LYS A 11 11.17 -2.61 20.38
C LYS A 11 10.87 -3.64 21.48
N ALA A 12 10.14 -3.28 22.50
CA ALA A 12 9.72 -4.23 23.54
C ALA A 12 8.73 -5.27 22.97
N ALA A 13 7.78 -4.84 22.17
CA ALA A 13 6.79 -5.70 21.52
C ALA A 13 7.45 -6.64 20.47
N GLU A 14 8.48 -6.19 19.75
CA GLU A 14 9.22 -6.97 18.75
C GLU A 14 9.71 -8.30 19.32
N VAL A 15 10.21 -8.32 20.56
CA VAL A 15 10.73 -9.53 21.21
C VAL A 15 9.63 -10.60 21.34
N ILE A 16 8.39 -10.18 21.59
CA ILE A 16 7.23 -11.09 21.68
C ILE A 16 6.82 -11.54 20.29
N MET A 17 6.70 -10.62 19.35
CA MET A 17 6.28 -10.90 17.97
C MET A 17 7.21 -11.88 17.26
N ARG A 18 8.52 -11.78 17.50
CA ARG A 18 9.55 -12.69 16.93
C ARG A 18 9.32 -14.16 17.28
N ASN A 19 8.71 -14.44 18.43
CA ASN A 19 8.49 -15.76 18.96
C ASN A 19 7.05 -16.27 18.75
N MET A 20 6.16 -15.47 18.20
CA MET A 20 4.77 -15.83 17.98
C MET A 20 4.62 -16.88 16.89
N GLY A 21 3.85 -17.92 17.17
CA GLY A 21 3.60 -19.02 16.24
C GLY A 21 2.66 -18.64 15.09
N MET A 22 2.78 -19.35 13.95
CA MET A 22 1.97 -19.10 12.76
C MET A 22 0.46 -19.16 13.06
N LYS A 23 -0.02 -20.19 13.76
CA LYS A 23 -1.44 -20.34 14.08
C LYS A 23 -2.01 -19.22 14.95
N GLU A 24 -1.19 -18.70 15.85
CA GLU A 24 -1.58 -17.59 16.71
C GLU A 24 -1.70 -16.30 15.90
N LYS A 25 -0.73 -16.03 15.02
CA LYS A 25 -0.79 -14.89 14.08
C LYS A 25 -2.01 -14.97 13.17
N GLU A 26 -2.29 -16.15 12.60
CA GLU A 26 -3.45 -16.40 11.75
C GLU A 26 -4.76 -16.12 12.48
N LYS A 27 -4.95 -16.70 13.67
CA LYS A 27 -6.12 -16.48 14.52
C LYS A 27 -6.36 -14.98 14.77
N ILE A 28 -5.33 -14.26 15.20
CA ILE A 28 -5.44 -12.83 15.54
C ILE A 28 -5.76 -11.99 14.28
N LEU A 29 -5.15 -12.29 13.13
CA LEU A 29 -5.47 -11.60 11.88
C LEU A 29 -6.94 -11.80 11.48
N LEU A 30 -7.49 -13.01 11.65
CA LEU A 30 -8.91 -13.27 11.38
C LEU A 30 -9.83 -12.49 12.33
N GLU A 31 -9.50 -12.43 13.62
CA GLU A 31 -10.25 -11.63 14.60
C GLU A 31 -10.16 -10.12 14.29
N VAL A 32 -9.00 -9.63 13.85
CA VAL A 32 -8.86 -8.23 13.39
C VAL A 32 -9.75 -7.96 12.18
N ALA A 33 -9.81 -8.88 11.22
CA ALA A 33 -10.68 -8.74 10.06
C ALA A 33 -12.16 -8.69 10.44
N GLU A 34 -12.60 -9.48 11.42
CA GLU A 34 -13.97 -9.46 11.93
C GLU A 34 -14.28 -8.14 12.66
N HIS A 35 -13.39 -7.70 13.55
CA HIS A 35 -13.58 -6.47 14.33
C HIS A 35 -13.60 -5.21 13.45
N LEU A 36 -12.79 -5.14 12.38
CA LEU A 36 -12.87 -4.04 11.41
C LEU A 36 -14.24 -3.94 10.74
N VAL A 37 -14.88 -5.07 10.47
CA VAL A 37 -16.25 -5.09 9.91
C VAL A 37 -17.28 -4.66 10.96
N GLU A 38 -17.13 -5.08 12.20
CA GLU A 38 -18.00 -4.67 13.32
C GLU A 38 -17.90 -3.16 13.57
N ASP A 39 -16.69 -2.59 13.49
CA ASP A 39 -16.43 -1.16 13.69
C ASP A 39 -16.71 -0.29 12.45
N THR A 40 -17.33 -0.84 11.40
CA THR A 40 -17.59 -0.14 10.13
C THR A 40 -18.18 1.26 10.35
N ASP A 41 -19.21 1.39 11.17
CA ASP A 41 -19.91 2.68 11.35
C ASP A 41 -19.00 3.72 12.05
N ALA A 42 -18.16 3.30 13.01
CA ALA A 42 -17.19 4.16 13.68
C ALA A 42 -16.09 4.63 12.72
N ILE A 43 -15.57 3.72 11.88
CA ILE A 43 -14.57 4.02 10.87
C ILE A 43 -15.13 4.98 9.81
N LEU A 44 -16.36 4.77 9.35
CA LEU A 44 -17.02 5.66 8.40
C LEU A 44 -17.27 7.05 8.97
N ALA A 45 -17.66 7.16 10.23
CA ALA A 45 -17.84 8.45 10.92
C ALA A 45 -16.51 9.23 11.02
N ALA A 46 -15.40 8.53 11.23
CA ALA A 46 -14.06 9.12 11.22
C ALA A 46 -13.64 9.54 9.79
N ASN A 47 -13.89 8.68 8.80
CA ASN A 47 -13.58 8.98 7.40
C ASN A 47 -14.39 10.17 6.86
N GLN A 48 -15.62 10.34 7.31
CA GLN A 48 -16.42 11.50 6.92
C GLN A 48 -15.74 12.82 7.30
N LYS A 49 -15.07 12.89 8.46
CA LYS A 49 -14.31 14.10 8.88
C LYS A 49 -13.16 14.40 7.92
N ASP A 50 -12.41 13.37 7.53
CA ASP A 50 -11.32 13.52 6.56
C ASP A 50 -11.86 13.93 5.19
N MET A 51 -12.98 13.36 4.75
CA MET A 51 -13.64 13.70 3.49
C MET A 51 -14.14 15.15 3.45
N ASP A 52 -14.71 15.63 4.54
CA ASP A 52 -15.22 16.99 4.63
C ASP A 52 -14.05 18.00 4.63
N ALA A 53 -13.01 17.75 5.42
CA ALA A 53 -11.78 18.55 5.40
C ALA A 53 -11.11 18.55 4.00
N GLY A 54 -11.07 17.40 3.31
CA GLY A 54 -10.53 17.29 1.96
C GLY A 54 -11.33 18.11 0.93
N ARG A 55 -12.66 18.11 1.03
CA ARG A 55 -13.53 18.93 0.16
C ARG A 55 -13.35 20.43 0.41
N GLU A 56 -13.31 20.83 1.69
CA GLU A 56 -13.09 22.23 2.08
C GLU A 56 -11.72 22.74 1.61
N ALA A 57 -10.70 21.89 1.64
CA ALA A 57 -9.36 22.19 1.13
C ALA A 57 -9.26 22.17 -0.41
N GLY A 58 -10.34 21.88 -1.14
CA GLY A 58 -10.34 21.82 -2.61
C GLY A 58 -9.55 20.63 -3.17
N MET A 59 -9.50 19.52 -2.44
CA MET A 59 -8.79 18.30 -2.88
C MET A 59 -9.35 17.78 -4.21
N HIS A 60 -8.44 17.42 -5.12
CA HIS A 60 -8.82 16.88 -6.43
C HIS A 60 -9.65 15.59 -6.28
N GLN A 61 -10.65 15.42 -7.16
CA GLN A 61 -11.61 14.31 -7.11
C GLN A 61 -10.94 12.91 -7.02
N GLY A 62 -9.86 12.70 -7.75
CA GLY A 62 -9.11 11.43 -7.71
C GLY A 62 -8.44 11.14 -6.35
N LEU A 63 -8.07 12.18 -5.59
CA LEU A 63 -7.55 12.03 -4.22
C LEU A 63 -8.68 11.79 -3.23
N LEU A 64 -9.83 12.47 -3.41
CA LEU A 64 -11.03 12.21 -2.61
C LEU A 64 -11.52 10.77 -2.79
N ASP A 65 -11.49 10.22 -4.02
CA ASP A 65 -11.82 8.80 -4.24
C ASP A 65 -10.85 7.86 -3.52
N ARG A 66 -9.56 8.19 -3.46
CA ARG A 66 -8.57 7.39 -2.72
C ARG A 66 -8.79 7.44 -1.21
N LEU A 67 -9.23 8.58 -0.70
CA LEU A 67 -9.49 8.83 0.72
C LEU A 67 -10.79 8.20 1.20
N MET A 68 -11.81 8.17 0.33
CA MET A 68 -13.14 7.72 0.65
C MET A 68 -13.17 6.25 1.08
N LEU A 69 -13.83 5.98 2.21
CA LEU A 69 -14.25 4.67 2.65
C LEU A 69 -15.77 4.52 2.52
N ASN A 70 -16.20 3.31 2.31
CA ASN A 70 -17.58 2.86 2.40
C ASN A 70 -17.62 1.44 2.95
N LYS A 71 -18.80 0.90 3.23
CA LYS A 71 -18.95 -0.46 3.78
C LYS A 71 -18.24 -1.52 2.95
N GLU A 72 -18.30 -1.39 1.64
CA GLU A 72 -17.71 -2.31 0.69
C GLU A 72 -16.16 -2.26 0.73
N ARG A 73 -15.57 -1.05 0.79
CA ARG A 73 -14.12 -0.88 0.92
C ARG A 73 -13.58 -1.37 2.27
N ILE A 74 -14.36 -1.24 3.36
CA ILE A 74 -13.99 -1.80 4.67
C ILE A 74 -14.07 -3.33 4.62
N ALA A 75 -15.11 -3.90 4.02
CA ALA A 75 -15.19 -5.34 3.79
C ALA A 75 -14.03 -5.88 2.94
N GLN A 76 -13.60 -5.11 1.92
CA GLN A 76 -12.42 -5.45 1.11
C GLN A 76 -11.12 -5.38 1.92
N MET A 77 -10.96 -4.42 2.83
CA MET A 77 -9.81 -4.39 3.76
C MET A 77 -9.79 -5.64 4.65
N ALA A 78 -10.92 -6.00 5.23
CA ALA A 78 -11.04 -7.21 6.05
C ALA A 78 -10.73 -8.47 5.25
N GLU A 79 -11.20 -8.55 4.00
CA GLU A 79 -10.88 -9.65 3.10
C GLU A 79 -9.38 -9.72 2.77
N GLY A 80 -8.73 -8.57 2.54
CA GLY A 80 -7.29 -8.50 2.35
C GLY A 80 -6.51 -9.05 3.56
N ILE A 81 -6.96 -8.75 4.78
CA ILE A 81 -6.36 -9.32 6.00
C ILE A 81 -6.57 -10.85 6.07
N ARG A 82 -7.75 -11.37 5.71
CA ARG A 82 -7.99 -12.83 5.65
C ARG A 82 -7.06 -13.51 4.66
N GLN A 83 -6.89 -12.93 3.47
CA GLN A 83 -5.95 -13.44 2.47
C GLN A 83 -4.52 -13.45 3.00
N VAL A 84 -4.08 -12.42 3.72
CA VAL A 84 -2.76 -12.40 4.37
C VAL A 84 -2.66 -13.48 5.47
N ALA A 85 -3.74 -13.72 6.23
CA ALA A 85 -3.76 -14.78 7.24
C ALA A 85 -3.55 -16.18 6.62
N GLU A 86 -4.08 -16.43 5.42
CA GLU A 86 -3.95 -17.70 4.69
C GLU A 86 -2.57 -17.91 4.05
N LEU A 87 -1.77 -16.85 3.86
CA LEU A 87 -0.43 -17.00 3.28
C LEU A 87 0.47 -17.87 4.16
N GLU A 88 1.39 -18.58 3.53
CA GLU A 88 2.47 -19.26 4.25
C GLU A 88 3.29 -18.28 5.08
N ASP A 89 3.67 -18.70 6.28
CA ASP A 89 4.54 -17.89 7.14
C ASP A 89 6.00 -18.05 6.71
N PRO A 90 6.65 -17.00 6.21
CA PRO A 90 8.04 -17.11 5.76
C PRO A 90 9.04 -17.19 6.93
N VAL A 91 8.61 -16.89 8.16
CA VAL A 91 9.49 -16.89 9.33
C VAL A 91 9.89 -18.30 9.70
N GLY A 92 11.18 -18.55 9.72
CA GLY A 92 11.71 -19.86 10.05
C GLY A 92 12.06 -20.73 8.84
N GLU A 93 11.70 -20.34 7.63
CA GLU A 93 12.08 -21.03 6.41
C GLU A 93 13.61 -21.15 6.29
N VAL A 94 14.11 -22.37 6.05
CA VAL A 94 15.53 -22.63 5.81
C VAL A 94 15.83 -22.63 4.32
N LEU A 95 16.50 -21.58 3.85
CA LEU A 95 16.82 -21.38 2.45
C LEU A 95 17.97 -22.25 1.95
N SER A 96 18.90 -22.59 2.82
CA SER A 96 20.04 -23.45 2.50
C SER A 96 20.68 -24.00 3.77
N MET A 97 21.32 -25.17 3.65
CA MET A 97 22.12 -25.78 4.68
C MET A 97 23.37 -26.40 4.01
N LYS A 98 24.58 -26.08 4.48
CA LYS A 98 25.83 -26.54 3.87
C LYS A 98 26.82 -26.94 4.93
N GLN A 99 27.44 -28.12 4.78
CA GLN A 99 28.57 -28.54 5.56
C GLN A 99 29.85 -27.89 5.03
N ARG A 100 30.63 -27.32 5.94
CA ARG A 100 31.95 -26.75 5.62
C ARG A 100 33.05 -27.82 5.74
N PRO A 101 34.24 -27.60 5.14
CA PRO A 101 35.33 -28.57 5.22
C PRO A 101 35.77 -28.94 6.65
N ASN A 102 35.56 -28.04 7.60
CA ASN A 102 35.83 -28.28 9.02
C ASN A 102 34.69 -29.00 9.78
N GLY A 103 33.64 -29.45 9.05
CA GLY A 103 32.49 -30.16 9.63
C GLY A 103 31.36 -29.24 10.14
N LEU A 104 31.56 -27.92 10.19
CA LEU A 104 30.52 -26.98 10.62
C LEU A 104 29.34 -26.96 9.64
N MET A 105 28.12 -27.08 10.16
CA MET A 105 26.89 -26.92 9.40
C MET A 105 26.43 -25.44 9.44
N ILE A 106 26.38 -24.77 8.29
CA ILE A 106 25.93 -23.41 8.18
C ILE A 106 24.61 -23.37 7.42
N GLY A 107 23.57 -22.82 8.07
CA GLY A 107 22.24 -22.62 7.48
C GLY A 107 21.91 -21.15 7.30
N LYS A 108 21.10 -20.86 6.29
CA LYS A 108 20.47 -19.54 6.08
C LYS A 108 18.98 -19.69 6.34
N LYS A 109 18.47 -18.97 7.35
CA LYS A 109 17.08 -19.03 7.81
C LYS A 109 16.46 -17.63 7.75
N ARG A 110 15.19 -17.52 7.35
CA ARG A 110 14.42 -16.27 7.39
C ARG A 110 14.05 -15.92 8.83
N VAL A 111 14.18 -14.64 9.17
CA VAL A 111 13.79 -14.05 10.47
C VAL A 111 13.02 -12.76 10.22
N PRO A 112 12.20 -12.28 11.17
CA PRO A 112 11.60 -10.97 11.10
C PRO A 112 12.64 -9.85 10.91
N LEU A 113 12.25 -8.77 10.28
CA LEU A 113 13.10 -7.58 10.12
C LEU A 113 13.26 -6.80 11.43
N GLY A 114 12.22 -6.82 12.27
CA GLY A 114 12.18 -6.11 13.54
C GLY A 114 11.06 -5.07 13.58
N VAL A 115 11.39 -3.82 13.87
CA VAL A 115 10.45 -2.68 13.86
C VAL A 115 10.45 -2.05 12.48
N ILE A 116 9.29 -2.08 11.81
CA ILE A 116 9.13 -1.49 10.47
C ILE A 116 8.45 -0.13 10.60
N GLY A 117 9.07 0.90 10.04
CA GLY A 117 8.45 2.21 9.87
C GLY A 117 7.79 2.32 8.51
N ILE A 118 6.52 2.72 8.43
CA ILE A 118 5.83 2.94 7.15
C ILE A 118 5.32 4.36 7.07
N ILE A 119 5.77 5.11 6.05
CA ILE A 119 5.34 6.48 5.78
C ILE A 119 4.48 6.45 4.52
N TYR A 120 3.21 6.90 4.62
CA TYR A 120 2.26 6.77 3.51
C TYR A 120 1.32 7.97 3.37
N GLU A 121 0.71 8.10 2.18
CA GLU A 121 -0.18 9.21 1.80
C GLU A 121 -1.62 8.69 1.57
N SER A 122 -2.60 9.57 1.82
CA SER A 122 -4.01 9.57 1.32
C SER A 122 -4.69 8.22 1.07
N ARG A 123 -4.40 7.18 1.84
CA ARG A 123 -4.99 5.85 1.63
C ARG A 123 -5.23 5.15 2.96
N PRO A 124 -6.41 5.31 3.58
CA PRO A 124 -6.72 4.68 4.86
C PRO A 124 -6.55 3.15 4.88
N ASN A 125 -6.83 2.47 3.75
CA ASN A 125 -6.66 1.02 3.63
C ASN A 125 -5.20 0.56 3.85
N VAL A 126 -4.21 1.41 3.54
CA VAL A 126 -2.80 1.07 3.76
C VAL A 126 -2.50 0.81 5.24
N THR A 127 -3.23 1.43 6.16
CA THR A 127 -3.12 1.19 7.61
C THR A 127 -3.35 -0.29 7.95
N ALA A 128 -4.42 -0.87 7.43
CA ALA A 128 -4.78 -2.27 7.66
C ALA A 128 -3.84 -3.22 6.91
N ASP A 129 -3.56 -2.93 5.63
CA ASP A 129 -2.67 -3.75 4.80
C ASP A 129 -1.25 -3.81 5.38
N ALA A 130 -0.70 -2.67 5.79
CA ALA A 130 0.62 -2.56 6.39
C ALA A 130 0.72 -3.32 7.71
N PHE A 131 -0.30 -3.18 8.58
CA PHE A 131 -0.36 -3.96 9.80
C PHE A 131 -0.36 -5.46 9.52
N ALA A 132 -1.27 -5.94 8.66
CA ALA A 132 -1.43 -7.37 8.41
C ALA A 132 -0.14 -8.02 7.90
N LEU A 133 0.53 -7.39 6.93
CA LEU A 133 1.79 -7.89 6.36
C LEU A 133 2.93 -7.89 7.38
N CYS A 134 3.08 -6.83 8.17
CA CYS A 134 4.10 -6.76 9.22
C CYS A 134 3.83 -7.79 10.32
N PHE A 135 2.58 -7.90 10.78
CA PHE A 135 2.17 -8.83 11.83
C PHE A 135 2.35 -10.29 11.40
N LYS A 136 1.90 -10.66 10.18
CA LYS A 136 2.06 -12.02 9.62
C LYS A 136 3.53 -12.45 9.62
N THR A 137 4.43 -11.53 9.33
CA THR A 137 5.87 -11.78 9.24
C THR A 137 6.63 -11.55 10.56
N GLY A 138 5.91 -11.42 11.69
CA GLY A 138 6.48 -11.33 13.03
C GLY A 138 7.17 -10.01 13.36
N ASN A 139 6.82 -8.95 12.64
CA ASN A 139 7.35 -7.60 12.86
C ASN A 139 6.37 -6.73 13.66
N THR A 140 6.87 -5.72 14.34
CA THR A 140 6.09 -4.59 14.82
C THR A 140 6.10 -3.47 13.80
N VAL A 141 5.10 -2.59 13.83
CA VAL A 141 5.01 -1.50 12.85
C VAL A 141 4.67 -0.16 13.48
N ILE A 142 5.39 0.88 13.07
CA ILE A 142 5.09 2.27 13.38
C ILE A 142 4.65 2.94 12.08
N LEU A 143 3.41 3.43 12.08
CA LEU A 143 2.76 4.06 10.94
C LEU A 143 2.84 5.58 11.04
N LYS A 144 3.14 6.24 9.93
CA LYS A 144 3.07 7.68 9.75
C LYS A 144 2.26 8.00 8.50
N GLY A 145 0.96 8.21 8.68
CA GLY A 145 0.05 8.61 7.61
C GLY A 145 0.15 10.10 7.26
N GLY A 146 -0.46 10.47 6.13
CA GLY A 146 -0.69 11.85 5.76
C GLY A 146 -1.75 12.53 6.65
N SER A 147 -1.75 13.87 6.67
CA SER A 147 -2.72 14.68 7.43
C SER A 147 -4.15 14.55 6.91
N ASP A 148 -4.29 14.22 5.65
CA ASP A 148 -5.55 14.10 4.92
C ASP A 148 -6.41 12.87 5.31
N ALA A 149 -5.81 11.86 5.97
CA ALA A 149 -6.48 10.62 6.38
C ALA A 149 -6.34 10.32 7.88
N ILE A 150 -5.98 11.32 8.70
CA ILE A 150 -5.57 11.06 10.08
C ILE A 150 -6.70 10.47 10.93
N HIS A 151 -7.94 10.96 10.79
CA HIS A 151 -9.07 10.45 11.57
C HIS A 151 -9.41 9.01 11.18
N SER A 152 -9.41 8.69 9.89
CA SER A 152 -9.61 7.34 9.38
C SER A 152 -8.53 6.38 9.89
N ASN A 153 -7.25 6.81 9.80
CA ASN A 153 -6.13 6.01 10.26
C ASN A 153 -6.21 5.73 11.76
N MET A 154 -6.55 6.74 12.57
CA MET A 154 -6.75 6.59 14.02
C MET A 154 -7.88 5.60 14.34
N ALA A 155 -9.01 5.66 13.62
CA ALA A 155 -10.13 4.75 13.85
C ALA A 155 -9.76 3.29 13.51
N ILE A 156 -9.07 3.07 12.38
CA ILE A 156 -8.60 1.74 11.96
C ILE A 156 -7.57 1.20 12.98
N VAL A 157 -6.58 2.00 13.37
CA VAL A 157 -5.56 1.60 14.35
C VAL A 157 -6.19 1.28 15.71
N LYS A 158 -7.21 2.04 16.12
CA LYS A 158 -7.94 1.79 17.36
C LYS A 158 -8.62 0.41 17.31
N SER A 159 -9.38 0.11 16.26
CA SER A 159 -10.05 -1.18 16.07
C SER A 159 -9.05 -2.35 16.11
N ILE A 160 -7.94 -2.23 15.39
CA ILE A 160 -6.87 -3.25 15.39
C ILE A 160 -6.29 -3.42 16.81
N ASN A 161 -5.93 -2.33 17.50
CA ASN A 161 -5.31 -2.39 18.82
C ASN A 161 -6.26 -2.94 19.89
N GLU A 162 -7.57 -2.74 19.77
CA GLU A 162 -8.56 -3.38 20.64
C GLU A 162 -8.51 -4.90 20.52
N THR A 163 -8.45 -5.44 19.28
CA THR A 163 -8.26 -6.88 19.07
C THR A 163 -6.93 -7.38 19.60
N LEU A 164 -5.83 -6.64 19.39
CA LEU A 164 -4.52 -7.01 19.91
C LEU A 164 -4.52 -7.07 21.44
N SER A 165 -5.16 -6.09 22.10
CA SER A 165 -5.32 -6.03 23.56
C SER A 165 -6.16 -7.20 24.08
N ASN A 166 -7.26 -7.55 23.41
CA ASN A 166 -8.10 -8.70 23.76
C ASN A 166 -7.32 -10.02 23.71
N ASN A 167 -6.33 -10.11 22.83
CA ASN A 167 -5.38 -11.23 22.73
C ASN A 167 -4.13 -11.06 23.64
N GLN A 168 -4.15 -10.12 24.58
CA GLN A 168 -3.08 -9.87 25.55
C GLN A 168 -1.72 -9.51 24.92
N LEU A 169 -1.74 -8.98 23.72
CA LEU A 169 -0.51 -8.46 23.10
C LEU A 169 -0.12 -7.11 23.68
N PRO A 170 1.17 -6.83 23.78
CA PRO A 170 1.65 -5.57 24.34
C PRO A 170 1.33 -4.38 23.42
N GLU A 171 1.20 -3.21 24.02
CA GLU A 171 1.25 -1.96 23.27
C GLU A 171 2.56 -1.87 22.47
N GLY A 172 2.50 -1.33 21.26
CA GLY A 172 3.67 -1.19 20.39
C GLY A 172 3.77 -2.21 19.26
N VAL A 173 2.90 -3.24 19.24
CA VAL A 173 2.77 -4.12 18.04
C VAL A 173 2.35 -3.30 16.83
N LEU A 174 1.37 -2.42 17.00
CA LEU A 174 0.94 -1.41 16.03
C LEU A 174 0.92 -0.04 16.70
N SER A 175 1.65 0.91 16.13
CA SER A 175 1.67 2.30 16.59
C SER A 175 1.37 3.25 15.42
N LEU A 176 0.68 4.35 15.71
CA LEU A 176 0.44 5.44 14.77
C LEU A 176 1.04 6.73 15.31
N ILE A 177 1.81 7.43 14.50
CA ILE A 177 2.26 8.79 14.78
C ILE A 177 1.13 9.74 14.39
N GLU A 178 0.46 10.31 15.39
CA GLU A 178 -0.71 11.18 15.19
C GLU A 178 -0.32 12.60 14.76
N ASP A 179 0.88 13.07 15.17
CA ASP A 179 1.40 14.35 14.71
C ASP A 179 1.74 14.29 13.22
N THR A 180 0.99 15.04 12.43
CA THR A 180 1.09 15.04 10.95
C THR A 180 2.14 16.00 10.42
N SER A 181 2.89 16.71 11.28
CA SER A 181 3.91 17.69 10.87
C SER A 181 5.06 17.06 10.08
N ARG A 182 5.71 17.89 9.26
CA ARG A 182 6.90 17.47 8.49
C ARG A 182 8.12 17.29 9.39
N GLU A 183 8.19 18.05 10.45
CA GLU A 183 9.22 17.97 11.48
C GLU A 183 9.23 16.60 12.14
N THR A 184 8.06 16.12 12.55
CA THR A 184 7.88 14.79 13.14
C THR A 184 8.16 13.68 12.13
N ALA A 185 7.76 13.84 10.86
CA ALA A 185 8.12 12.88 9.81
C ALA A 185 9.65 12.80 9.62
N THR A 186 10.35 13.95 9.61
CA THR A 186 11.80 13.99 9.48
C THR A 186 12.51 13.40 10.71
N ALA A 187 12.00 13.64 11.92
CA ALA A 187 12.51 13.04 13.14
C ALA A 187 12.31 11.52 13.13
N PHE A 188 11.15 11.03 12.68
CA PHE A 188 10.87 9.61 12.53
C PHE A 188 11.85 8.91 11.58
N MET A 189 12.21 9.52 10.45
CA MET A 189 13.17 8.99 9.50
C MET A 189 14.59 8.80 10.07
N LYS A 190 14.86 9.34 11.25
CA LYS A 190 16.16 9.30 11.93
C LYS A 190 16.17 8.45 13.20
N MET A 191 15.09 7.72 13.46
CA MET A 191 14.94 6.88 14.67
C MET A 191 15.65 5.51 14.54
N ASN A 192 16.86 5.47 14.02
CA ASN A 192 17.63 4.24 13.78
C ASN A 192 17.98 3.44 15.04
N GLU A 193 17.78 4.01 16.23
CA GLU A 193 17.87 3.28 17.50
C GLU A 193 16.67 2.33 17.70
N TYR A 194 15.50 2.69 17.13
CA TYR A 194 14.24 1.98 17.37
C TYR A 194 13.63 1.34 16.12
N VAL A 195 13.94 1.85 14.94
CA VAL A 195 13.34 1.41 13.68
C VAL A 195 14.41 0.76 12.82
N ASP A 196 14.17 -0.48 12.39
CA ASP A 196 15.15 -1.28 11.65
C ASP A 196 15.08 -1.01 10.14
N VAL A 197 13.89 -0.68 9.62
CA VAL A 197 13.70 -0.39 8.19
C VAL A 197 12.52 0.57 7.99
N LEU A 198 12.63 1.45 6.98
CA LEU A 198 11.56 2.33 6.52
C LEU A 198 11.03 1.87 5.15
N ILE A 199 9.72 1.94 4.98
CA ILE A 199 9.03 1.64 3.72
C ILE A 199 8.14 2.84 3.36
N PRO A 200 8.55 3.71 2.42
CA PRO A 200 7.68 4.77 1.91
C PRO A 200 6.63 4.21 0.95
N ARG A 201 5.37 4.65 1.09
CA ARG A 201 4.23 4.28 0.26
C ARG A 201 3.48 5.53 -0.20
N GLY A 202 3.78 6.04 -1.37
CA GLY A 202 3.15 7.26 -1.88
C GLY A 202 3.70 7.67 -3.24
N GLY A 203 3.53 8.92 -3.59
CA GLY A 203 4.07 9.48 -4.83
C GLY A 203 5.60 9.59 -4.83
N SER A 204 6.16 9.82 -6.01
CA SER A 204 7.62 9.94 -6.20
C SER A 204 8.26 11.04 -5.33
N GLY A 205 7.49 12.07 -4.98
CA GLY A 205 7.94 13.15 -4.09
C GLY A 205 8.20 12.66 -2.68
N LEU A 206 7.27 11.89 -2.10
CA LEU A 206 7.44 11.30 -0.77
C LEU A 206 8.61 10.31 -0.77
N ILE A 207 8.68 9.41 -1.75
CA ILE A 207 9.75 8.40 -1.84
C ILE A 207 11.12 9.09 -1.87
N ARG A 208 11.30 10.07 -2.75
CA ARG A 208 12.56 10.84 -2.82
C ARG A 208 12.89 11.58 -1.51
N ALA A 209 11.87 12.16 -0.85
CA ALA A 209 12.07 12.85 0.42
C ALA A 209 12.52 11.88 1.52
N VAL A 210 11.94 10.68 1.60
CA VAL A 210 12.35 9.66 2.57
C VAL A 210 13.77 9.20 2.28
N VAL A 211 14.09 8.83 1.05
CA VAL A 211 15.43 8.35 0.66
C VAL A 211 16.50 9.40 0.94
N ALA A 212 16.20 10.68 0.69
CA ALA A 212 17.17 11.77 0.90
C ALA A 212 17.39 12.13 2.37
N ASN A 213 16.43 11.87 3.27
CA ASN A 213 16.48 12.35 4.66
C ASN A 213 16.63 11.22 5.69
N ALA A 214 16.37 9.97 5.34
CA ALA A 214 16.43 8.84 6.25
C ALA A 214 17.88 8.47 6.59
N THR A 215 18.12 8.17 7.86
CA THR A 215 19.34 7.47 8.33
C THR A 215 19.09 5.99 8.58
N ILE A 216 17.82 5.58 8.59
CA ILE A 216 17.35 4.20 8.67
C ILE A 216 17.40 3.60 7.26
N PRO A 217 17.76 2.30 7.09
CA PRO A 217 17.65 1.62 5.80
C PRO A 217 16.26 1.76 5.19
N VAL A 218 16.18 2.09 3.91
CA VAL A 218 14.90 2.30 3.19
C VAL A 218 14.69 1.20 2.15
N ILE A 219 13.52 0.59 2.18
CA ILE A 219 13.04 -0.25 1.07
C ILE A 219 12.08 0.59 0.26
N GLU A 220 12.56 1.10 -0.87
CA GLU A 220 11.77 1.95 -1.76
C GLU A 220 11.21 1.19 -2.96
N THR A 221 10.14 1.73 -3.53
CA THR A 221 9.59 1.30 -4.82
C THR A 221 9.85 2.37 -5.87
N GLY A 222 10.07 1.95 -7.11
CA GLY A 222 10.09 2.88 -8.25
C GLY A 222 8.68 3.38 -8.62
N THR A 223 8.63 4.32 -9.57
CA THR A 223 7.39 4.73 -10.24
C THR A 223 7.06 3.74 -11.35
N GLY A 224 5.82 3.23 -11.36
CA GLY A 224 5.32 2.41 -12.46
C GLY A 224 4.88 3.29 -13.63
N ASN A 225 5.13 2.84 -14.84
CA ASN A 225 4.50 3.31 -16.07
C ASN A 225 4.06 2.06 -16.85
N CYS A 226 2.77 1.71 -16.71
CA CYS A 226 2.25 0.48 -17.27
C CYS A 226 1.98 0.62 -18.75
N HIS A 227 2.60 -0.27 -19.54
CA HIS A 227 2.51 -0.29 -20.99
C HIS A 227 1.66 -1.46 -21.45
N ILE A 228 0.90 -1.25 -22.53
CA ILE A 228 0.29 -2.30 -23.31
C ILE A 228 0.88 -2.22 -24.73
N TYR A 229 1.44 -3.33 -25.20
CA TYR A 229 1.82 -3.49 -26.60
C TYR A 229 0.73 -4.27 -27.34
N VAL A 230 0.31 -3.78 -28.50
CA VAL A 230 -0.62 -4.46 -29.40
C VAL A 230 0.12 -4.84 -30.68
N ASP A 231 0.27 -6.13 -30.89
CA ASP A 231 0.94 -6.72 -32.05
C ASP A 231 0.05 -6.73 -33.27
N GLU A 232 0.64 -6.85 -34.48
CA GLU A 232 -0.09 -6.92 -35.73
C GLU A 232 -1.03 -8.13 -35.83
N THR A 233 -0.76 -9.19 -35.08
CA THR A 233 -1.56 -10.42 -35.04
C THR A 233 -2.67 -10.41 -34.01
N ALA A 234 -2.83 -9.31 -33.23
CA ALA A 234 -3.79 -9.21 -32.17
C ALA A 234 -5.24 -9.15 -32.68
N ASP A 235 -6.16 -9.75 -31.93
CA ASP A 235 -7.59 -9.48 -32.07
C ASP A 235 -7.89 -8.05 -31.60
N LEU A 236 -8.30 -7.19 -32.52
CA LEU A 236 -8.46 -5.75 -32.24
C LEU A 236 -9.63 -5.45 -31.29
N ASP A 237 -10.71 -6.23 -31.32
CA ASP A 237 -11.84 -6.04 -30.41
C ASP A 237 -11.46 -6.46 -28.97
N MET A 238 -10.71 -7.53 -28.82
CA MET A 238 -10.11 -7.94 -27.56
C MET A 238 -9.14 -6.87 -27.05
N ALA A 239 -8.25 -6.33 -27.90
CA ALA A 239 -7.30 -5.29 -27.57
C ALA A 239 -8.00 -4.03 -27.03
N VAL A 240 -9.04 -3.55 -27.73
CA VAL A 240 -9.84 -2.39 -27.28
C VAL A 240 -10.44 -2.62 -25.89
N ASN A 241 -11.01 -3.82 -25.65
CA ASN A 241 -11.61 -4.14 -24.36
C ASN A 241 -10.57 -4.20 -23.24
N ILE A 242 -9.41 -4.81 -23.47
CA ILE A 242 -8.31 -4.89 -22.49
C ILE A 242 -7.79 -3.49 -22.17
N ILE A 243 -7.49 -2.67 -23.19
CA ILE A 243 -6.96 -1.32 -23.00
C ILE A 243 -7.97 -0.45 -22.24
N ASN A 244 -9.24 -0.49 -22.65
CA ASN A 244 -10.29 0.27 -21.99
C ASN A 244 -10.40 -0.12 -20.50
N ASN A 245 -10.47 -1.41 -20.20
CA ASN A 245 -10.52 -1.89 -18.82
C ASN A 245 -9.27 -1.47 -18.02
N ALA A 246 -8.07 -1.67 -18.57
CA ALA A 246 -6.81 -1.34 -17.92
C ALA A 246 -6.66 0.16 -17.64
N LYS A 247 -7.27 1.03 -18.46
CA LYS A 247 -7.24 2.48 -18.28
C LYS A 247 -8.35 3.00 -17.39
N THR A 248 -9.57 2.48 -17.49
CA THR A 248 -10.78 3.12 -16.95
C THR A 248 -11.37 2.46 -15.71
N GLN A 249 -11.05 1.18 -15.45
CA GLN A 249 -11.57 0.44 -14.30
C GLN A 249 -11.27 1.14 -12.97
N ARG A 250 -10.01 1.60 -12.80
CA ARG A 250 -9.57 2.35 -11.63
C ARG A 250 -8.33 3.18 -11.96
N ILE A 251 -8.52 4.46 -12.21
CA ILE A 251 -7.43 5.37 -12.64
C ILE A 251 -6.42 5.70 -11.53
N GLY A 252 -6.82 5.55 -10.27
CA GLY A 252 -6.02 5.93 -9.11
C GLY A 252 -5.01 4.88 -8.62
N VAL A 253 -4.68 3.85 -9.41
CA VAL A 253 -3.76 2.77 -9.05
C VAL A 253 -2.51 2.76 -9.91
N CYS A 254 -1.41 2.24 -9.35
CA CYS A 254 -0.09 2.23 -10.00
C CYS A 254 0.00 1.27 -11.20
N ASN A 255 -0.98 0.38 -11.39
CA ASN A 255 -1.05 -0.58 -12.49
C ASN A 255 -2.12 -0.23 -13.54
N ALA A 256 -2.71 0.97 -13.49
CA ALA A 256 -3.52 1.47 -14.59
C ALA A 256 -2.65 1.71 -15.83
N CYS A 257 -3.20 1.44 -17.02
CA CYS A 257 -2.49 1.68 -18.27
C CYS A 257 -2.22 3.18 -18.46
N GLU A 258 -0.97 3.54 -18.72
CA GLU A 258 -0.55 4.92 -18.98
C GLU A 258 0.06 5.10 -20.36
N SER A 259 0.61 4.02 -20.92
CA SER A 259 1.29 4.06 -22.21
C SER A 259 0.82 2.91 -23.10
N LEU A 260 0.60 3.22 -24.38
CA LEU A 260 0.17 2.29 -25.39
C LEU A 260 1.17 2.28 -26.54
N VAL A 261 1.67 1.11 -26.89
CA VAL A 261 2.57 0.90 -28.03
C VAL A 261 1.85 0.01 -29.04
N LEU A 262 1.71 0.48 -30.27
CA LEU A 262 1.00 -0.23 -31.33
C LEU A 262 1.96 -0.63 -32.45
N HIS A 263 1.79 -1.84 -32.98
CA HIS A 263 2.43 -2.17 -34.25
C HIS A 263 1.91 -1.22 -35.34
N GLU A 264 2.79 -0.74 -36.21
CA GLU A 264 2.45 0.31 -37.17
C GLU A 264 1.33 -0.06 -38.13
N SER A 265 1.18 -1.33 -38.49
CA SER A 265 0.18 -1.80 -39.46
C SER A 265 -1.27 -1.70 -38.94
N ILE A 266 -1.49 -1.67 -37.62
CA ILE A 266 -2.82 -1.70 -37.03
C ILE A 266 -3.30 -0.33 -36.54
N VAL A 267 -2.46 0.70 -36.55
CA VAL A 267 -2.78 2.04 -36.00
C VAL A 267 -4.05 2.61 -36.61
N ASP A 268 -4.17 2.57 -37.95
CA ASP A 268 -5.29 3.19 -38.68
C ASP A 268 -6.62 2.45 -38.45
N GLU A 269 -6.60 1.19 -38.07
CA GLU A 269 -7.78 0.39 -37.77
C GLU A 269 -8.15 0.44 -36.28
N LEU A 270 -7.16 0.31 -35.39
CA LEU A 270 -7.40 0.25 -33.94
C LEU A 270 -7.75 1.62 -33.35
N MET A 271 -7.04 2.68 -33.72
CA MET A 271 -7.17 3.99 -33.07
C MET A 271 -8.57 4.60 -33.14
N PRO A 272 -9.30 4.58 -34.27
CA PRO A 272 -10.67 5.09 -34.30
C PRO A 272 -11.63 4.35 -33.36
N ARG A 273 -11.49 3.02 -33.26
CA ARG A 273 -12.32 2.19 -32.34
C ARG A 273 -11.98 2.47 -30.89
N HIS A 274 -10.70 2.58 -30.60
CA HIS A 274 -10.18 2.77 -29.25
C HIS A 274 -10.47 4.17 -28.72
N SER A 275 -10.27 5.22 -29.54
CA SER A 275 -10.53 6.61 -29.13
C SER A 275 -12.00 6.84 -28.81
N ALA A 276 -12.92 6.28 -29.63
CA ALA A 276 -14.35 6.37 -29.37
C ALA A 276 -14.71 5.82 -27.98
N LYS A 277 -14.14 4.66 -27.61
CA LYS A 277 -14.43 4.04 -26.31
C LYS A 277 -13.80 4.78 -25.13
N LEU A 278 -12.61 5.31 -25.27
CA LEU A 278 -11.95 6.12 -24.25
C LEU A 278 -12.63 7.48 -24.03
N SER A 279 -13.19 8.05 -25.10
CA SER A 279 -13.94 9.32 -25.02
C SER A 279 -15.18 9.23 -24.12
N GLU A 280 -15.84 8.06 -24.06
CA GLU A 280 -16.94 7.79 -23.11
C GLU A 280 -16.52 7.98 -21.65
N SER A 281 -15.24 7.76 -21.35
CA SER A 281 -14.67 7.91 -20.00
C SER A 281 -13.85 9.20 -19.85
N HIS A 282 -13.93 10.13 -20.78
CA HIS A 282 -13.21 11.41 -20.79
C HIS A 282 -11.68 11.26 -20.69
N VAL A 283 -11.11 10.22 -21.27
CA VAL A 283 -9.67 9.99 -21.30
C VAL A 283 -9.02 10.79 -22.43
N GLU A 284 -8.07 11.65 -22.09
CA GLU A 284 -7.23 12.35 -23.07
C GLU A 284 -6.21 11.40 -23.67
N ILE A 285 -6.10 11.33 -24.99
CA ILE A 285 -5.11 10.56 -25.72
C ILE A 285 -4.02 11.51 -26.19
N ARG A 286 -2.78 11.26 -25.80
CA ARG A 286 -1.58 11.93 -26.34
C ARG A 286 -0.87 10.98 -27.26
N GLY A 287 -0.65 11.39 -28.50
CA GLY A 287 -0.09 10.53 -29.50
C GLY A 287 0.91 11.23 -30.43
N ASP A 288 1.76 10.44 -31.07
CA ASP A 288 2.64 10.90 -32.11
C ASP A 288 1.86 11.35 -33.36
N GLU A 289 2.56 11.85 -34.38
CA GLU A 289 1.95 12.37 -35.61
C GLU A 289 1.05 11.33 -36.31
N ARG A 290 1.36 10.05 -36.21
CA ARG A 290 0.60 9.00 -36.85
C ARG A 290 -0.71 8.73 -36.12
N VAL A 291 -0.67 8.66 -34.78
CA VAL A 291 -1.86 8.51 -33.93
C VAL A 291 -2.79 9.72 -34.13
N GLN A 292 -2.26 10.94 -34.17
CA GLN A 292 -3.03 12.15 -34.43
C GLN A 292 -3.70 12.19 -35.80
N LYS A 293 -3.10 11.55 -36.82
CA LYS A 293 -3.73 11.39 -38.14
C LYS A 293 -4.85 10.34 -38.12
N ALA A 294 -4.66 9.27 -37.33
CA ALA A 294 -5.61 8.16 -37.26
C ALA A 294 -6.87 8.49 -36.43
N THR A 295 -6.79 9.41 -35.47
CA THR A 295 -7.94 9.87 -34.68
C THR A 295 -7.87 11.36 -34.37
N LYS A 296 -9.04 12.06 -34.47
CA LYS A 296 -9.15 13.50 -34.18
C LYS A 296 -9.15 13.81 -32.69
N ASP A 297 -9.32 12.79 -31.85
CA ASP A 297 -9.39 12.93 -30.38
C ASP A 297 -7.99 12.90 -29.73
N ALA A 298 -6.94 12.66 -30.51
CA ALA A 298 -5.56 12.64 -30.01
C ALA A 298 -4.93 14.04 -30.13
N VAL A 299 -4.23 14.43 -29.08
CA VAL A 299 -3.39 15.64 -29.01
C VAL A 299 -1.91 15.29 -29.01
N ALA A 300 -1.06 16.29 -29.24
CA ALA A 300 0.42 16.10 -29.25
C ALA A 300 0.99 15.81 -27.87
#